data_68ad7985195403b00c2724381c0a606c
#
_entry.id   68ad7985195403b00c2724381c0a606c
#
_cell.length_a   1.000
_cell.length_b   1.000
_cell.length_c   1.000
_cell.angle_alpha   90.00
_cell.angle_beta   90.00
_cell.angle_gamma   90.00
#
_symmetry.space_group_name_H-M   'P 1'
#
loop_
_entity.id
_entity.type
_entity.pdbx_description
1 polymer ?
#
loop_
_entity_poly.entity_id
_entity_poly.type
_entity_poly.pdbx_seq_one_letter_code
_entity_poly.pdbx_strand_id
1 'polypeptide(L)'
;MKIRLLGAAIGLAALFVLPLHGQNVTASLTATVLDQAGAAVPSAQVTLTNQATGLVLTSATNLAGVVDYPSLLPGRYTLQVTMKGFRTLQMRDIVLTANERRSLGNLTLQLGQVQESVNVAAEATPVQTASSERAGLVSGEQLLNIAIKGRDFLGLLSTLPGVVDTNAGSREVVMTGNVLNGLHVNGGRTNSIMYALDGVSSVDTGSNASVHNAPNMDAIGEVKVLTSNYQAEYGRNSAGTINVLIKSGTQDFHGSAYWYYRHESLNANNFFSNRTGTPRPIYRFNSGGYSVGGPVYVPGKFNANKDKLFFFFSQEIVRRRLYPGIRFVTTPTALEREGNFSQTFDTNAPSSASATRSRASTSTTTSCPPRASARRARPS
;
A
#
# COMPACT_ATOMS: atom_id res chain seq x y z
N MET A 1 -25.32 26.86 -32.43
CA MET A 1 -24.67 26.62 -31.13
C MET A 1 -24.92 25.24 -30.59
N LYS A 2 -26.14 24.67 -30.57
CA LYS A 2 -26.47 23.34 -30.06
C LYS A 2 -25.77 22.17 -30.80
N ILE A 3 -25.60 22.22 -32.11
CA ILE A 3 -24.94 21.18 -32.92
C ILE A 3 -23.43 21.13 -32.64
N ARG A 4 -22.77 22.24 -32.37
CA ARG A 4 -21.34 22.26 -32.02
C ARG A 4 -21.08 21.72 -30.63
N LEU A 5 -21.99 21.91 -29.68
CA LEU A 5 -21.94 21.32 -28.34
C LEU A 5 -22.18 19.80 -28.38
N LEU A 6 -23.08 19.32 -29.24
CA LEU A 6 -23.32 17.90 -29.42
C LEU A 6 -22.11 17.19 -30.05
N GLY A 7 -21.47 17.82 -31.05
CA GLY A 7 -20.25 17.31 -31.65
C GLY A 7 -19.06 17.29 -30.68
N ALA A 8 -18.93 18.29 -29.82
CA ALA A 8 -17.90 18.31 -28.77
C ALA A 8 -18.15 17.25 -27.70
N ALA A 9 -19.40 17.01 -27.32
CA ALA A 9 -19.78 15.96 -26.37
C ALA A 9 -19.51 14.54 -26.93
N ILE A 10 -19.82 14.30 -28.22
CA ILE A 10 -19.54 13.03 -28.89
C ILE A 10 -18.03 12.82 -29.06
N GLY A 11 -17.26 13.87 -29.40
CA GLY A 11 -15.80 13.82 -29.49
C GLY A 11 -15.14 13.55 -28.13
N LEU A 12 -15.66 14.12 -27.05
CA LEU A 12 -15.20 13.85 -25.69
C LEU A 12 -15.54 12.43 -25.23
N ALA A 13 -16.73 11.92 -25.59
CA ALA A 13 -17.12 10.54 -25.31
C ALA A 13 -16.29 9.52 -26.08
N ALA A 14 -15.89 9.83 -27.33
CA ALA A 14 -15.04 8.96 -28.14
C ALA A 14 -13.59 8.85 -27.59
N LEU A 15 -13.09 9.84 -26.86
CA LEU A 15 -11.79 9.79 -26.16
C LEU A 15 -11.78 8.80 -24.98
N PHE A 16 -12.94 8.43 -24.43
CA PHE A 16 -13.07 7.44 -23.38
C PHE A 16 -13.15 5.98 -23.88
N VAL A 17 -13.12 5.74 -25.19
CA VAL A 17 -13.19 4.39 -25.77
C VAL A 17 -11.81 3.82 -26.09
N LEU A 18 -10.74 4.57 -25.87
CA LEU A 18 -9.38 4.02 -26.00
C LEU A 18 -9.18 2.96 -24.91
N PRO A 19 -8.71 1.74 -25.27
CA PRO A 19 -8.39 0.72 -24.29
C PRO A 19 -7.29 1.25 -23.38
N LEU A 20 -7.65 1.69 -22.20
CA LEU A 20 -6.72 2.01 -21.11
C LEU A 20 -6.20 0.66 -20.58
N HIS A 21 -5.04 0.24 -21.07
CA HIS A 21 -4.30 -0.85 -20.45
C HIS A 21 -3.76 -0.36 -19.12
N GLY A 22 -4.56 -0.53 -18.05
CA GLY A 22 -4.10 -0.34 -16.68
C GLY A 22 -3.06 -1.42 -16.34
N GLN A 23 -2.04 -1.08 -15.55
CA GLN A 23 -1.15 -2.07 -14.95
C GLN A 23 -1.98 -2.86 -13.95
N ASN A 24 -2.27 -4.12 -14.26
CA ASN A 24 -3.00 -5.00 -13.36
C ASN A 24 -2.01 -5.71 -12.44
N VAL A 25 -2.31 -5.68 -11.14
CA VAL A 25 -1.59 -6.46 -10.13
C VAL A 25 -2.12 -7.90 -10.19
N THR A 26 -1.64 -8.67 -11.15
CA THR A 26 -2.12 -10.02 -11.39
C THR A 26 -1.19 -11.07 -10.79
N ALA A 27 -1.79 -12.15 -10.30
CA ALA A 27 -1.08 -13.36 -9.92
C ALA A 27 -1.05 -14.34 -11.11
N SER A 28 -0.22 -15.36 -11.03
CA SER A 28 -0.25 -16.50 -11.91
C SER A 28 -0.38 -17.81 -11.13
N LEU A 29 -1.02 -18.81 -11.74
CA LEU A 29 -1.24 -20.11 -11.14
C LEU A 29 -0.84 -21.18 -12.14
N THR A 30 0.06 -22.09 -11.71
CA THR A 30 0.46 -23.26 -12.50
C THR A 30 0.21 -24.55 -11.71
N ALA A 31 -0.13 -25.63 -12.42
CA ALA A 31 -0.26 -26.95 -11.84
C ALA A 31 0.10 -28.04 -12.87
N THR A 32 0.56 -29.18 -12.39
CA THR A 32 0.80 -30.37 -13.22
C THR A 32 -0.17 -31.45 -12.81
N VAL A 33 -0.94 -31.97 -13.77
CA VAL A 33 -1.92 -33.02 -13.54
C VAL A 33 -1.31 -34.36 -13.91
N LEU A 34 -1.26 -35.28 -12.96
CA LEU A 34 -0.68 -36.62 -13.09
C LEU A 34 -1.73 -37.69 -12.78
N ASP A 35 -1.54 -38.89 -13.27
CA ASP A 35 -2.26 -40.07 -12.81
C ASP A 35 -1.59 -40.69 -11.56
N GLN A 36 -2.15 -41.80 -11.08
CA GLN A 36 -1.62 -42.52 -9.91
C GLN A 36 -0.24 -43.17 -10.16
N ALA A 37 0.13 -43.42 -11.41
CA ALA A 37 1.44 -43.94 -11.79
C ALA A 37 2.50 -42.84 -11.98
N GLY A 38 2.10 -41.54 -11.84
CA GLY A 38 2.95 -40.40 -12.06
C GLY A 38 3.07 -39.98 -13.53
N ALA A 39 2.26 -40.55 -14.44
CA ALA A 39 2.23 -40.14 -15.83
C ALA A 39 1.39 -38.88 -16.04
N ALA A 40 1.83 -38.01 -16.95
CA ALA A 40 1.12 -36.78 -17.30
C ALA A 40 -0.26 -37.10 -17.89
N VAL A 41 -1.28 -36.33 -17.49
CA VAL A 41 -2.65 -36.43 -18.02
C VAL A 41 -2.91 -35.25 -18.96
N PRO A 42 -2.75 -35.41 -20.27
CA PRO A 42 -3.04 -34.36 -21.24
C PRO A 42 -4.54 -34.17 -21.45
N SER A 43 -4.92 -32.98 -21.91
CA SER A 43 -6.31 -32.60 -22.23
C SER A 43 -7.31 -32.77 -21.08
N ALA A 44 -6.85 -32.82 -19.82
CA ALA A 44 -7.73 -32.72 -18.67
C ALA A 44 -8.31 -31.29 -18.61
N GLN A 45 -9.62 -31.20 -18.46
CA GLN A 45 -10.30 -29.93 -18.32
C GLN A 45 -10.06 -29.37 -16.91
N VAL A 46 -9.51 -28.19 -16.82
CA VAL A 46 -9.27 -27.49 -15.57
C VAL A 46 -10.15 -26.24 -15.53
N THR A 47 -10.96 -26.14 -14.51
CA THR A 47 -11.85 -25.00 -14.28
C THR A 47 -11.43 -24.28 -13.01
N LEU A 48 -11.15 -22.99 -13.13
CA LEU A 48 -10.76 -22.12 -12.02
C LEU A 48 -11.88 -21.10 -11.79
N THR A 49 -12.45 -21.09 -10.58
CA THR A 49 -13.57 -20.20 -10.22
C THR A 49 -13.12 -19.24 -9.12
N ASN A 50 -13.25 -17.95 -9.36
CA ASN A 50 -13.07 -16.93 -8.32
C ASN A 50 -14.29 -16.94 -7.37
N GLN A 51 -14.04 -17.16 -6.09
CA GLN A 51 -15.12 -17.30 -5.09
C GLN A 51 -15.86 -15.98 -4.81
N ALA A 52 -15.20 -14.84 -5.01
CA ALA A 52 -15.79 -13.53 -4.71
C ALA A 52 -16.60 -12.95 -5.88
N THR A 53 -16.19 -13.22 -7.12
CA THR A 53 -16.82 -12.65 -8.32
C THR A 53 -17.63 -13.68 -9.13
N GLY A 54 -17.44 -14.98 -8.86
CA GLY A 54 -18.03 -16.04 -9.65
C GLY A 54 -17.42 -16.20 -11.05
N LEU A 55 -16.34 -15.48 -11.36
CA LEU A 55 -15.64 -15.59 -12.64
C LEU A 55 -15.10 -17.00 -12.81
N VAL A 56 -15.47 -17.64 -13.91
CA VAL A 56 -15.04 -18.99 -14.28
C VAL A 56 -14.08 -18.91 -15.46
N LEU A 57 -12.89 -19.48 -15.29
CA LEU A 57 -11.87 -19.62 -16.31
C LEU A 57 -11.65 -21.10 -16.56
N THR A 58 -11.70 -21.51 -17.81
CA THR A 58 -11.49 -22.91 -18.21
C THR A 58 -10.30 -23.02 -19.13
N SER A 59 -9.43 -23.98 -18.87
CA SER A 59 -8.26 -24.33 -19.67
C SER A 59 -8.11 -25.85 -19.73
N ALA A 60 -7.27 -26.36 -20.60
CA ALA A 60 -6.94 -27.76 -20.69
C ALA A 60 -5.43 -27.97 -20.43
N THR A 61 -5.07 -29.12 -19.85
CA THR A 61 -3.67 -29.48 -19.67
C THR A 61 -2.99 -29.76 -21.01
N ASN A 62 -1.74 -29.37 -21.14
CA ASN A 62 -0.90 -29.64 -22.31
C ASN A 62 -0.39 -31.09 -22.32
N LEU A 63 0.45 -31.46 -23.30
CA LEU A 63 1.03 -32.83 -23.44
C LEU A 63 1.85 -33.25 -22.22
N ALA A 64 2.42 -32.30 -21.45
CA ALA A 64 3.15 -32.57 -20.23
C ALA A 64 2.24 -32.56 -18.97
N GLY A 65 0.91 -32.50 -19.16
CA GLY A 65 -0.04 -32.40 -18.04
C GLY A 65 -0.08 -31.04 -17.35
N VAL A 66 0.59 -30.02 -17.88
CA VAL A 66 0.69 -28.70 -17.25
C VAL A 66 -0.47 -27.81 -17.68
N VAL A 67 -1.07 -27.13 -16.72
CA VAL A 67 -2.02 -26.01 -16.91
C VAL A 67 -1.42 -24.72 -16.37
N ASP A 68 -1.63 -23.61 -17.08
CA ASP A 68 -1.15 -22.30 -16.69
C ASP A 68 -2.24 -21.24 -16.85
N TYR A 69 -2.37 -20.42 -15.80
CA TYR A 69 -3.22 -19.22 -15.76
C TYR A 69 -2.32 -18.00 -15.48
N PRO A 70 -1.86 -17.29 -16.50
CA PRO A 70 -0.79 -16.29 -16.37
C PRO A 70 -1.26 -14.95 -15.76
N SER A 71 -2.58 -14.69 -15.73
CA SER A 71 -3.12 -13.40 -15.33
C SER A 71 -4.43 -13.59 -14.56
N LEU A 72 -4.32 -13.63 -13.23
CA LEU A 72 -5.42 -13.80 -12.29
C LEU A 72 -5.47 -12.61 -11.35
N LEU A 73 -6.66 -12.09 -11.06
CA LEU A 73 -6.81 -11.10 -10.00
C LEU A 73 -6.52 -11.75 -8.64
N PRO A 74 -5.90 -11.02 -7.68
CA PRO A 74 -5.78 -11.51 -6.32
C PRO A 74 -7.13 -11.88 -5.72
N GLY A 75 -7.17 -12.95 -4.93
CA GLY A 75 -8.41 -13.44 -4.33
C GLY A 75 -8.40 -14.91 -3.99
N ARG A 76 -9.57 -15.45 -3.63
CA ARG A 76 -9.77 -16.86 -3.33
C ARG A 76 -10.36 -17.58 -4.52
N TYR A 77 -9.80 -18.74 -4.82
CA TYR A 77 -10.18 -19.54 -5.98
C TYR A 77 -10.51 -20.97 -5.60
N THR A 78 -11.39 -21.59 -6.39
CA THR A 78 -11.64 -23.02 -6.41
C THR A 78 -11.18 -23.56 -7.74
N LEU A 79 -10.32 -24.56 -7.72
CA LEU A 79 -9.84 -25.28 -8.90
C LEU A 79 -10.54 -26.63 -8.97
N GLN A 80 -11.02 -26.99 -10.15
CA GLN A 80 -11.62 -28.28 -10.45
C GLN A 80 -10.95 -28.90 -11.66
N VAL A 81 -10.51 -30.16 -11.56
CA VAL A 81 -9.94 -30.91 -12.67
C VAL A 81 -10.86 -32.08 -13.00
N THR A 82 -11.25 -32.19 -14.26
CA THR A 82 -12.11 -33.26 -14.79
C THR A 82 -11.46 -33.96 -15.98
N MET A 83 -11.48 -35.27 -15.96
CA MET A 83 -11.02 -36.12 -17.07
C MET A 83 -11.80 -37.42 -17.12
N LYS A 84 -12.14 -37.85 -18.32
CA LYS A 84 -12.90 -39.12 -18.51
C LYS A 84 -12.09 -40.30 -17.97
N GLY A 85 -12.72 -41.13 -17.14
CA GLY A 85 -12.07 -42.28 -16.49
C GLY A 85 -11.41 -41.97 -15.15
N PHE A 86 -11.43 -40.71 -14.72
CA PHE A 86 -10.90 -40.26 -13.43
C PHE A 86 -11.99 -39.60 -12.58
N ARG A 87 -11.81 -39.64 -11.25
CA ARG A 87 -12.64 -38.88 -10.33
C ARG A 87 -12.32 -37.39 -10.46
N THR A 88 -13.36 -36.55 -10.29
CA THR A 88 -13.17 -35.11 -10.27
C THR A 88 -12.35 -34.70 -9.05
N LEU A 89 -11.23 -34.03 -9.27
CA LEU A 89 -10.43 -33.43 -8.23
C LEU A 89 -10.90 -31.99 -7.99
N GLN A 90 -11.20 -31.64 -6.77
CA GLN A 90 -11.56 -30.26 -6.39
C GLN A 90 -10.64 -29.77 -5.27
N MET A 91 -10.02 -28.59 -5.48
CA MET A 91 -9.22 -27.90 -4.49
C MET A 91 -9.87 -26.53 -4.22
N ARG A 92 -10.19 -26.26 -2.96
CA ARG A 92 -10.84 -25.01 -2.52
C ARG A 92 -9.87 -24.12 -1.78
N ASP A 93 -10.24 -22.86 -1.60
CA ASP A 93 -9.55 -21.87 -0.79
C ASP A 93 -8.10 -21.63 -1.22
N ILE A 94 -7.85 -21.69 -2.53
CA ILE A 94 -6.56 -21.28 -3.10
C ILE A 94 -6.50 -19.75 -3.03
N VAL A 95 -5.69 -19.23 -2.11
CA VAL A 95 -5.49 -17.79 -1.95
C VAL A 95 -4.37 -17.34 -2.88
N LEU A 96 -4.66 -16.39 -3.75
CA LEU A 96 -3.66 -15.72 -4.59
C LEU A 96 -3.51 -14.27 -4.13
N THR A 97 -2.29 -13.88 -3.83
CA THR A 97 -1.93 -12.51 -3.44
C THR A 97 -1.42 -11.71 -4.63
N ALA A 98 -1.32 -10.40 -4.48
CA ALA A 98 -0.83 -9.52 -5.54
C ALA A 98 0.56 -9.94 -6.04
N ASN A 99 0.72 -10.02 -7.37
CA ASN A 99 1.97 -10.38 -8.04
C ASN A 99 2.56 -11.73 -7.59
N GLU A 100 1.71 -12.66 -7.16
CA GLU A 100 2.14 -14.00 -6.75
C GLU A 100 2.27 -14.93 -7.95
N ARG A 101 3.35 -15.70 -7.99
CA ARG A 101 3.51 -16.85 -8.90
C ARG A 101 3.33 -18.12 -8.11
N ARG A 102 2.12 -18.65 -8.15
CA ARG A 102 1.73 -19.82 -7.38
C ARG A 102 1.87 -21.09 -8.20
N SER A 103 2.61 -22.06 -7.70
CA SER A 103 2.57 -23.44 -8.20
C SER A 103 1.80 -24.32 -7.20
N LEU A 104 0.81 -25.04 -7.69
CA LEU A 104 0.11 -26.06 -6.89
C LEU A 104 0.85 -27.42 -6.90
N GLY A 105 1.97 -27.49 -7.62
CA GLY A 105 2.70 -28.74 -7.76
C GLY A 105 1.95 -29.80 -8.55
N ASN A 106 2.09 -31.06 -8.14
CA ASN A 106 1.50 -32.21 -8.80
C ASN A 106 0.11 -32.51 -8.24
N LEU A 107 -0.89 -32.50 -9.11
CA LEU A 107 -2.27 -32.83 -8.81
C LEU A 107 -2.53 -34.26 -9.31
N THR A 108 -2.63 -35.23 -8.41
CA THR A 108 -2.80 -36.63 -8.78
C THR A 108 -4.28 -36.99 -8.90
N LEU A 109 -4.72 -37.39 -10.11
CA LEU A 109 -6.06 -37.88 -10.38
C LEU A 109 -6.19 -39.36 -10.00
N GLN A 110 -7.31 -39.69 -9.35
CA GLN A 110 -7.66 -41.07 -9.03
C GLN A 110 -8.58 -41.65 -10.08
N LEU A 111 -8.36 -42.92 -10.44
CA LEU A 111 -9.27 -43.63 -11.34
C LEU A 111 -10.65 -43.77 -10.70
N GLY A 112 -11.69 -43.63 -11.50
CA GLY A 112 -13.09 -43.68 -11.06
C GLY A 112 -14.04 -42.96 -12.00
N GLN A 113 -15.30 -42.82 -11.59
CA GLN A 113 -16.28 -42.09 -12.39
C GLN A 113 -16.17 -40.58 -12.11
N VAL A 114 -16.41 -39.77 -13.15
CA VAL A 114 -16.36 -38.28 -13.06
C VAL A 114 -17.33 -37.71 -12.02
N GLN A 115 -18.41 -38.44 -11.70
CA GLN A 115 -19.39 -38.02 -10.68
C GLN A 115 -18.88 -38.15 -9.24
N GLU A 116 -17.78 -38.90 -9.01
CA GLU A 116 -17.14 -38.97 -7.70
C GLU A 116 -16.12 -37.84 -7.57
N SER A 117 -16.18 -37.11 -6.48
CA SER A 117 -15.26 -35.98 -6.23
C SER A 117 -14.33 -36.26 -5.04
N VAL A 118 -13.08 -35.85 -5.21
CA VAL A 118 -12.09 -35.84 -4.14
C VAL A 118 -11.80 -34.39 -3.78
N ASN A 119 -12.10 -34.01 -2.54
CA ASN A 119 -11.78 -32.68 -2.03
C ASN A 119 -10.38 -32.69 -1.44
N VAL A 120 -9.51 -31.84 -1.96
CA VAL A 120 -8.17 -31.60 -1.41
C VAL A 120 -8.16 -30.22 -0.80
N ALA A 121 -7.80 -30.12 0.48
CA ALA A 121 -7.60 -28.82 1.09
C ALA A 121 -6.31 -28.19 0.53
N ALA A 122 -6.34 -26.93 0.15
CA ALA A 122 -5.12 -26.20 -0.15
C ALA A 122 -4.30 -26.09 1.15
N GLU A 123 -3.00 -26.38 1.07
CA GLU A 123 -2.12 -26.22 2.23
C GLU A 123 -2.15 -24.76 2.71
N ALA A 124 -2.31 -24.59 4.04
CA ALA A 124 -2.42 -23.27 4.64
C ALA A 124 -1.16 -22.40 4.42
N THR A 125 0.00 -23.05 4.27
CA THR A 125 1.28 -22.37 4.01
C THR A 125 2.06 -23.12 2.94
N PRO A 126 1.77 -22.87 1.65
CA PRO A 126 2.48 -23.54 0.58
C PRO A 126 3.94 -23.10 0.52
N VAL A 127 4.82 -24.05 0.25
CA VAL A 127 6.21 -23.72 -0.10
C VAL A 127 6.21 -23.07 -1.47
N GLN A 128 6.71 -21.85 -1.55
CA GLN A 128 6.82 -21.13 -2.80
C GLN A 128 7.97 -21.70 -3.64
N THR A 129 7.65 -22.42 -4.71
CA THR A 129 8.62 -23.05 -5.60
C THR A 129 8.79 -22.31 -6.93
N ALA A 130 7.85 -21.43 -7.27
CA ALA A 130 7.82 -20.71 -8.53
C ALA A 130 8.54 -19.35 -8.53
N SER A 131 8.91 -18.86 -7.36
CA SER A 131 9.61 -17.58 -7.18
C SER A 131 10.58 -17.64 -6.00
N SER A 132 11.72 -16.95 -6.12
CA SER A 132 12.70 -16.76 -5.04
C SER A 132 12.48 -15.47 -4.26
N GLU A 133 11.41 -14.73 -4.51
CA GLU A 133 11.12 -13.47 -3.83
C GLU A 133 10.92 -13.68 -2.33
N ARG A 134 11.47 -12.74 -1.56
CA ARG A 134 11.16 -12.65 -0.13
C ARG A 134 10.18 -11.50 0.08
N ALA A 135 9.01 -11.85 0.54
CA ALA A 135 7.93 -10.90 0.76
C ALA A 135 7.30 -11.09 2.14
N GLY A 136 6.80 -10.00 2.69
CA GLY A 136 5.87 -10.01 3.82
C GLY A 136 4.49 -9.55 3.35
N LEU A 137 3.45 -10.13 3.92
CA LEU A 137 2.06 -9.79 3.61
C LEU A 137 1.35 -9.34 4.87
N VAL A 138 0.63 -8.22 4.77
CA VAL A 138 -0.35 -7.78 5.77
C VAL A 138 -1.72 -7.82 5.08
N SER A 139 -2.58 -8.71 5.55
CA SER A 139 -3.92 -8.86 4.98
C SER A 139 -4.86 -7.73 5.41
N GLY A 140 -5.92 -7.49 4.62
CA GLY A 140 -6.96 -6.54 4.99
C GLY A 140 -7.64 -6.86 6.32
N GLU A 141 -7.75 -8.13 6.67
CA GLU A 141 -8.27 -8.57 7.97
C GLU A 141 -7.35 -8.17 9.12
N GLN A 142 -6.03 -8.37 8.98
CA GLN A 142 -5.05 -7.91 9.97
C GLN A 142 -5.07 -6.38 10.12
N LEU A 143 -5.20 -5.64 9.00
CA LEU A 143 -5.32 -4.19 9.02
C LEU A 143 -6.52 -3.70 9.83
N LEU A 144 -7.65 -4.37 9.75
CA LEU A 144 -8.87 -3.97 10.44
C LEU A 144 -8.92 -4.42 11.90
N ASN A 145 -8.35 -5.58 12.22
CA ASN A 145 -8.46 -6.21 13.54
C ASN A 145 -7.33 -5.84 14.49
N ILE A 146 -6.17 -5.39 13.98
CA ILE A 146 -5.07 -4.95 14.82
C ILE A 146 -5.23 -3.46 15.14
N ALA A 147 -5.29 -3.13 16.43
CA ALA A 147 -5.39 -1.74 16.87
C ALA A 147 -4.08 -0.99 16.59
N ILE A 148 -4.14 0.02 15.72
CA ILE A 148 -3.01 0.85 15.36
C ILE A 148 -3.27 2.29 15.78
N LYS A 149 -2.26 2.92 16.40
CA LYS A 149 -2.31 4.34 16.69
C LYS A 149 -2.39 5.14 15.41
N GLY A 150 -3.38 6.03 15.31
CA GLY A 150 -3.50 6.96 14.18
C GLY A 150 -4.02 6.37 12.88
N ARG A 151 -4.38 5.08 12.83
CA ARG A 151 -4.89 4.40 11.61
C ARG A 151 -3.95 4.54 10.40
N ASP A 152 -2.63 4.51 10.64
CA ASP A 152 -1.63 4.46 9.59
C ASP A 152 -1.16 3.02 9.40
N PHE A 153 -1.56 2.41 8.30
CA PHE A 153 -1.23 1.01 7.99
C PHE A 153 0.29 0.76 7.85
N LEU A 154 1.07 1.79 7.53
CA LEU A 154 2.53 1.66 7.44
C LEU A 154 3.16 1.28 8.78
N GLY A 155 2.53 1.64 9.89
CA GLY A 155 2.98 1.24 11.22
C GLY A 155 2.96 -0.29 11.43
N LEU A 156 2.05 -1.02 10.76
CA LEU A 156 2.03 -2.49 10.81
C LEU A 156 3.15 -3.13 10.02
N LEU A 157 3.73 -2.44 9.05
CA LEU A 157 4.79 -3.03 8.24
C LEU A 157 6.05 -3.32 9.07
N SER A 158 6.23 -2.65 10.21
CA SER A 158 7.32 -2.94 11.14
C SER A 158 7.22 -4.31 11.82
N THR A 159 6.08 -4.99 11.73
CA THR A 159 5.91 -6.38 12.17
C THR A 159 6.52 -7.39 11.20
N LEU A 160 6.82 -6.97 9.97
CA LEU A 160 7.39 -7.82 8.94
C LEU A 160 8.92 -7.91 9.10
N PRO A 161 9.52 -9.09 8.92
CA PRO A 161 10.97 -9.24 8.96
C PRO A 161 11.68 -8.35 7.93
N GLY A 162 12.73 -7.65 8.36
CA GLY A 162 13.50 -6.74 7.50
C GLY A 162 12.90 -5.35 7.35
N VAL A 163 11.79 -5.04 8.00
CA VAL A 163 11.18 -3.70 8.00
C VAL A 163 11.35 -3.04 9.35
N VAL A 164 11.90 -1.84 9.37
CA VAL A 164 12.09 -1.02 10.57
C VAL A 164 11.39 0.32 10.36
N ASP A 165 10.59 0.72 11.33
CA ASP A 165 9.95 2.02 11.34
C ASP A 165 10.40 2.84 12.55
N THR A 166 11.22 3.86 12.32
CA THR A 166 11.71 4.77 13.37
C THR A 166 10.62 5.71 13.90
N ASN A 167 9.51 5.82 13.19
CA ASN A 167 8.35 6.64 13.54
C ASN A 167 7.15 5.84 14.06
N ALA A 168 7.27 4.53 14.27
CA ALA A 168 6.16 3.64 14.62
C ALA A 168 5.30 4.15 15.80
N GLY A 169 5.93 4.71 16.82
CA GLY A 169 5.23 5.27 18.00
C GLY A 169 4.53 6.61 17.78
N SER A 170 4.83 7.31 16.69
CA SER A 170 4.33 8.66 16.38
C SER A 170 3.53 8.76 15.09
N ARG A 171 3.41 7.65 14.33
CA ARG A 171 2.64 7.66 13.09
C ARG A 171 1.20 8.04 13.33
N GLU A 172 0.72 8.90 12.47
CA GLU A 172 -0.68 9.30 12.38
C GLU A 172 -1.07 9.29 10.92
N VAL A 173 -2.34 9.06 10.65
CA VAL A 173 -2.87 9.02 9.28
C VAL A 173 -2.42 10.25 8.49
N VAL A 174 -1.69 10.02 7.43
CA VAL A 174 -1.25 11.02 6.46
C VAL A 174 -1.62 10.51 5.08
N MET A 175 -2.45 11.26 4.37
CA MET A 175 -2.96 10.84 3.06
C MET A 175 -2.00 11.16 1.92
N THR A 176 -1.07 12.09 2.13
CA THR A 176 -0.10 12.54 1.13
C THR A 176 1.18 13.05 1.79
N GLY A 177 2.24 13.20 1.02
CA GLY A 177 3.50 13.77 1.48
C GLY A 177 4.49 12.73 1.99
N ASN A 178 5.31 13.07 2.98
CA ASN A 178 6.43 12.25 3.48
C ASN A 178 5.96 11.03 4.30
N VAL A 179 5.07 10.25 3.76
CA VAL A 179 4.44 9.09 4.44
C VAL A 179 5.46 7.98 4.70
N LEU A 180 6.43 7.80 3.79
CA LEU A 180 7.47 6.78 3.92
C LEU A 180 8.60 7.17 4.88
N ASN A 181 8.62 8.42 5.36
CA ASN A 181 9.68 8.87 6.25
C ASN A 181 9.77 8.01 7.51
N GLY A 182 11.00 7.61 7.85
CA GLY A 182 11.27 6.73 8.99
C GLY A 182 11.06 5.24 8.72
N LEU A 183 10.53 4.86 7.55
CA LEU A 183 10.41 3.46 7.16
C LEU A 183 11.68 3.03 6.43
N HIS A 184 12.24 1.90 6.84
CA HIS A 184 13.44 1.30 6.28
C HIS A 184 13.20 -0.16 5.95
N VAL A 185 13.57 -0.60 4.78
CA VAL A 185 13.50 -2.00 4.35
C VAL A 185 14.91 -2.51 4.14
N ASN A 186 15.27 -3.62 4.78
CA ASN A 186 16.62 -4.24 4.73
C ASN A 186 17.76 -3.25 4.97
N GLY A 187 17.59 -2.30 5.88
CA GLY A 187 18.58 -1.27 6.19
C GLY A 187 18.75 -0.19 5.11
N GLY A 188 17.94 -0.21 4.07
CA GLY A 188 17.94 0.81 3.02
C GLY A 188 17.41 2.17 3.50
N ARG A 189 17.66 3.21 2.71
CA ARG A 189 17.17 4.57 3.01
C ARG A 189 15.68 4.68 2.76
N THR A 190 14.99 5.58 3.45
CA THR A 190 13.55 5.84 3.27
C THR A 190 13.17 6.23 1.84
N ASN A 191 14.02 6.99 1.16
CA ASN A 191 13.84 7.41 -0.24
C ASN A 191 14.27 6.36 -1.28
N SER A 192 14.59 5.15 -0.84
CA SER A 192 14.95 4.02 -1.70
C SER A 192 13.87 2.94 -1.72
N ILE A 193 12.67 3.26 -1.23
CA ILE A 193 11.51 2.37 -1.19
C ILE A 193 10.57 2.76 -2.32
N MET A 194 10.12 1.76 -3.10
CA MET A 194 9.03 1.93 -4.07
C MET A 194 7.71 1.75 -3.36
N TYR A 195 6.78 2.64 -3.62
CA TYR A 195 5.40 2.50 -3.18
C TYR A 195 4.48 2.47 -4.41
N ALA A 196 3.71 1.42 -4.54
CA ALA A 196 2.77 1.23 -5.62
C ALA A 196 1.35 1.03 -5.07
N LEU A 197 0.38 1.63 -5.74
CA LEU A 197 -1.05 1.48 -5.46
C LEU A 197 -1.69 0.83 -6.67
N ASP A 198 -2.29 -0.35 -6.49
CA ASP A 198 -2.86 -1.17 -7.58
C ASP A 198 -1.89 -1.36 -8.77
N GLY A 199 -0.59 -1.58 -8.45
CA GLY A 199 0.47 -1.75 -9.44
C GLY A 199 1.02 -0.46 -10.05
N VAL A 200 0.42 0.68 -9.78
CA VAL A 200 0.89 1.97 -10.29
C VAL A 200 1.80 2.64 -9.26
N SER A 201 2.96 3.10 -9.71
CA SER A 201 3.88 3.87 -8.86
C SER A 201 3.20 5.15 -8.35
N SER A 202 3.15 5.29 -7.03
CA SER A 202 2.57 6.47 -6.36
C SER A 202 3.61 7.24 -5.53
N VAL A 203 4.89 7.09 -5.87
CA VAL A 203 6.00 7.81 -5.24
C VAL A 203 6.24 9.13 -5.98
N ASP A 204 6.45 10.19 -5.23
CA ASP A 204 6.91 11.47 -5.77
C ASP A 204 8.30 11.32 -6.41
N THR A 205 8.39 11.67 -7.69
CA THR A 205 9.61 11.51 -8.48
C THR A 205 10.74 12.46 -8.08
N GLY A 206 10.44 13.49 -7.30
CA GLY A 206 11.44 14.44 -6.81
C GLY A 206 12.15 13.95 -5.56
N SER A 207 11.39 13.57 -4.52
CA SER A 207 11.94 13.19 -3.21
C SER A 207 12.11 11.69 -3.02
N ASN A 208 11.34 10.85 -3.71
CA ASN A 208 11.18 9.40 -3.48
C ASN A 208 10.78 9.00 -2.03
N ALA A 209 10.52 9.98 -1.16
CA ALA A 209 10.11 9.75 0.22
C ALA A 209 8.64 10.11 0.46
N SER A 210 8.04 10.82 -0.47
CA SER A 210 6.64 11.22 -0.46
C SER A 210 5.81 10.29 -1.33
N VAL A 211 4.54 10.13 -0.99
CA VAL A 211 3.56 9.44 -1.83
C VAL A 211 2.47 10.41 -2.27
N HIS A 212 1.96 10.22 -3.48
CA HIS A 212 0.88 11.06 -4.00
C HIS A 212 -0.45 10.74 -3.33
N ASN A 213 -0.68 9.47 -3.03
CA ASN A 213 -1.91 9.01 -2.40
C ASN A 213 -1.65 7.81 -1.49
N ALA A 214 -2.12 7.91 -0.26
CA ALA A 214 -2.20 6.80 0.68
C ALA A 214 -3.69 6.51 0.96
N PRO A 215 -4.19 5.32 0.61
CA PRO A 215 -5.59 4.97 0.81
C PRO A 215 -5.91 4.83 2.29
N ASN A 216 -7.18 5.00 2.65
CA ASN A 216 -7.64 4.68 4.00
C ASN A 216 -7.58 3.16 4.25
N MET A 217 -7.41 2.76 5.52
CA MET A 217 -7.24 1.35 5.89
C MET A 217 -8.41 0.47 5.48
N ASP A 218 -9.64 0.98 5.51
CA ASP A 218 -10.83 0.20 5.14
C ASP A 218 -10.92 -0.06 3.64
N ALA A 219 -10.24 0.73 2.83
CA ALA A 219 -10.14 0.51 1.39
C ALA A 219 -9.09 -0.53 1.01
N ILE A 220 -8.15 -0.84 1.90
CA ILE A 220 -7.03 -1.74 1.59
C ILE A 220 -7.47 -3.20 1.66
N GLY A 221 -7.22 -3.95 0.60
CA GLY A 221 -7.41 -5.40 0.55
C GLY A 221 -6.20 -6.16 1.12
N GLU A 222 -5.00 -5.74 0.72
CA GLU A 222 -3.74 -6.29 1.24
C GLU A 222 -2.58 -5.32 1.02
N VAL A 223 -1.52 -5.48 1.81
CA VAL A 223 -0.25 -4.79 1.62
C VAL A 223 0.85 -5.84 1.55
N LYS A 224 1.53 -5.92 0.40
CA LYS A 224 2.66 -6.82 0.18
C LYS A 224 3.95 -6.02 0.15
N VAL A 225 4.92 -6.42 0.98
CA VAL A 225 6.25 -5.81 1.03
C VAL A 225 7.27 -6.78 0.46
N LEU A 226 7.82 -6.45 -0.69
CA LEU A 226 8.90 -7.20 -1.32
C LEU A 226 10.22 -6.70 -0.74
N THR A 227 10.93 -7.57 -0.03
CA THR A 227 12.14 -7.18 0.69
C THR A 227 13.41 -7.53 -0.07
N SER A 228 13.44 -8.65 -0.79
CA SER A 228 14.59 -9.06 -1.60
C SER A 228 14.21 -10.09 -2.67
N ASN A 229 15.11 -10.31 -3.63
CA ASN A 229 14.98 -11.30 -4.73
C ASN A 229 13.70 -11.14 -5.57
N TYR A 230 13.13 -9.93 -5.57
CA TYR A 230 11.99 -9.63 -6.40
C TYR A 230 12.40 -9.43 -7.87
N GLN A 231 11.43 -9.49 -8.76
CA GLN A 231 11.65 -9.51 -10.20
C GLN A 231 12.09 -8.15 -10.74
N ALA A 232 12.68 -8.14 -11.94
CA ALA A 232 13.22 -6.94 -12.58
C ALA A 232 12.15 -5.88 -12.94
N GLU A 233 10.87 -6.25 -12.95
CA GLU A 233 9.75 -5.30 -13.11
C GLU A 233 9.66 -4.29 -11.96
N TYR A 234 10.15 -4.65 -10.76
CA TYR A 234 10.22 -3.77 -9.60
C TYR A 234 11.53 -2.98 -9.61
N GLY A 235 11.59 -1.96 -10.47
CA GLY A 235 12.75 -1.08 -10.62
C GLY A 235 12.69 0.19 -9.77
N ARG A 236 13.66 1.10 -10.00
CA ARG A 236 13.77 2.44 -9.42
C ARG A 236 13.91 2.51 -7.90
N ASN A 237 14.20 1.40 -7.24
CA ASN A 237 14.45 1.33 -5.80
C ASN A 237 15.60 0.38 -5.51
N SER A 238 16.21 0.50 -4.33
CA SER A 238 17.27 -0.39 -3.87
C SER A 238 17.00 -1.04 -2.52
N ALA A 239 15.93 -0.63 -1.83
CA ALA A 239 15.61 -1.12 -0.50
C ALA A 239 14.46 -2.15 -0.51
N GLY A 240 13.37 -1.86 -1.19
CA GLY A 240 12.22 -2.74 -1.27
C GLY A 240 11.02 -2.08 -1.93
N THR A 241 9.97 -2.86 -2.15
CA THR A 241 8.74 -2.38 -2.78
C THR A 241 7.55 -2.66 -1.87
N ILE A 242 6.72 -1.65 -1.64
CA ILE A 242 5.45 -1.76 -0.93
C ILE A 242 4.34 -1.69 -1.96
N ASN A 243 3.63 -2.78 -2.15
CA ASN A 243 2.47 -2.86 -3.03
C ASN A 243 1.19 -2.86 -2.18
N VAL A 244 0.35 -1.87 -2.40
CA VAL A 244 -0.95 -1.75 -1.75
C VAL A 244 -2.03 -2.09 -2.76
N LEU A 245 -2.85 -3.07 -2.44
CA LEU A 245 -4.00 -3.46 -3.24
C LEU A 245 -5.29 -2.92 -2.61
N ILE A 246 -6.11 -2.26 -3.41
CA ILE A 246 -7.42 -1.77 -2.98
C ILE A 246 -8.45 -2.89 -3.12
N LYS A 247 -9.42 -2.91 -2.19
CA LYS A 247 -10.58 -3.80 -2.28
C LYS A 247 -11.38 -3.55 -3.55
N SER A 248 -11.96 -4.59 -4.08
CA SER A 248 -12.89 -4.53 -5.20
C SER A 248 -14.30 -4.96 -4.77
N GLY A 249 -15.30 -4.71 -5.62
CA GLY A 249 -16.64 -5.23 -5.42
C GLY A 249 -16.69 -6.74 -5.66
N THR A 250 -17.68 -7.39 -5.08
CA THR A 250 -17.95 -8.84 -5.17
C THR A 250 -19.39 -9.08 -5.59
N GLN A 251 -19.81 -10.35 -5.71
CA GLN A 251 -21.21 -10.73 -6.00
C GLN A 251 -22.17 -10.29 -4.91
N ASP A 252 -21.68 -10.18 -3.67
CA ASP A 252 -22.48 -9.76 -2.53
C ASP A 252 -22.20 -8.29 -2.19
N PHE A 253 -23.25 -7.57 -1.77
CA PHE A 253 -23.08 -6.23 -1.22
C PHE A 253 -22.39 -6.31 0.13
N HIS A 254 -21.37 -5.51 0.31
CA HIS A 254 -20.62 -5.41 1.55
C HIS A 254 -20.23 -3.97 1.82
N GLY A 255 -19.98 -3.64 3.06
CA GLY A 255 -19.55 -2.31 3.44
C GLY A 255 -19.23 -2.21 4.92
N SER A 256 -18.64 -1.10 5.29
CA SER A 256 -18.33 -0.75 6.66
C SER A 256 -18.61 0.73 6.90
N ALA A 257 -18.90 1.08 8.13
CA ALA A 257 -18.94 2.46 8.58
C ALA A 257 -18.25 2.53 9.95
N TYR A 258 -17.45 3.55 10.14
CA TYR A 258 -16.66 3.70 11.36
C TYR A 258 -16.53 5.14 11.78
N TRP A 259 -16.25 5.33 13.09
CA TRP A 259 -15.92 6.61 13.66
C TRP A 259 -14.88 6.42 14.76
N TYR A 260 -13.72 7.06 14.61
CA TYR A 260 -12.65 7.08 15.60
C TYR A 260 -12.48 8.47 16.19
N TYR A 261 -12.49 8.53 17.52
CA TYR A 261 -12.38 9.78 18.25
C TYR A 261 -11.22 9.71 19.24
N ARG A 262 -10.38 10.74 19.25
CA ARG A 262 -9.34 10.93 20.26
C ARG A 262 -9.38 12.35 20.78
N HIS A 263 -9.20 12.48 22.07
CA HIS A 263 -9.25 13.77 22.77
C HIS A 263 -8.15 13.81 23.82
N GLU A 264 -7.57 14.99 24.06
CA GLU A 264 -6.51 15.19 25.04
C GLU A 264 -6.90 14.75 26.47
N SER A 265 -8.18 14.82 26.84
CA SER A 265 -8.64 14.37 28.17
C SER A 265 -8.45 12.88 28.41
N LEU A 266 -8.41 12.07 27.35
CA LEU A 266 -8.22 10.61 27.40
C LEU A 266 -6.73 10.22 27.29
N ASN A 267 -5.85 11.17 27.05
CA ASN A 267 -4.41 10.90 26.93
C ASN A 267 -3.71 11.13 28.29
N ALA A 268 -2.67 10.35 28.56
CA ALA A 268 -1.71 10.70 29.61
C ALA A 268 -0.87 11.91 29.18
N ASN A 269 -0.42 12.71 30.14
CA ASN A 269 0.57 13.75 29.89
C ASN A 269 1.97 13.14 29.85
N ASN A 270 2.89 13.78 29.13
CA ASN A 270 4.29 13.39 29.13
C ASN A 270 4.91 13.56 30.53
N PHE A 271 5.83 12.67 30.92
CA PHE A 271 6.52 12.71 32.21
C PHE A 271 7.20 14.06 32.46
N PHE A 272 7.94 14.59 31.50
CA PHE A 272 8.63 15.87 31.67
C PHE A 272 7.68 17.05 31.75
N SER A 273 6.57 17.02 31.00
CA SER A 273 5.51 18.03 31.12
C SER A 273 4.86 18.01 32.50
N ASN A 274 4.57 16.84 33.06
CA ASN A 274 4.04 16.70 34.39
C ASN A 274 5.02 17.24 35.46
N ARG A 275 6.29 16.90 35.31
CA ARG A 275 7.34 17.39 36.24
C ARG A 275 7.46 18.91 36.25
N THR A 276 7.24 19.56 35.12
CA THR A 276 7.32 21.02 34.97
C THR A 276 5.97 21.71 35.13
N GLY A 277 4.89 20.98 35.44
CA GLY A 277 3.54 21.55 35.55
C GLY A 277 2.95 22.00 34.20
N THR A 278 3.55 21.62 33.09
CA THR A 278 3.05 21.99 31.76
C THR A 278 1.78 21.19 31.44
N PRO A 279 0.67 21.85 31.07
CA PRO A 279 -0.57 21.18 30.76
C PRO A 279 -0.45 20.31 29.50
N ARG A 280 -1.33 19.30 29.40
CA ARG A 280 -1.41 18.43 28.22
C ARG A 280 -1.65 19.26 26.97
N PRO A 281 -0.93 18.96 25.86
CA PRO A 281 -1.18 19.64 24.60
C PRO A 281 -2.56 19.27 24.04
N ILE A 282 -3.23 20.21 23.41
CA ILE A 282 -4.51 19.95 22.74
C ILE A 282 -4.27 18.96 21.61
N TYR A 283 -5.01 17.87 21.64
CA TYR A 283 -5.01 16.84 20.61
C TYR A 283 -6.44 16.34 20.39
N ARG A 284 -7.07 16.80 19.32
CA ARG A 284 -8.41 16.40 18.94
C ARG A 284 -8.37 15.80 17.55
N PHE A 285 -8.67 14.52 17.47
CA PHE A 285 -8.66 13.76 16.23
C PHE A 285 -10.02 13.10 16.04
N ASN A 286 -10.65 13.35 14.91
CA ASN A 286 -11.88 12.73 14.49
C ASN A 286 -11.63 12.16 13.10
N SER A 287 -11.82 10.85 12.95
CA SER A 287 -11.79 10.16 11.68
C SER A 287 -13.07 9.35 11.55
N GLY A 288 -13.88 9.70 10.58
CA GLY A 288 -15.09 8.98 10.22
C GLY A 288 -15.03 8.58 8.75
N GLY A 289 -15.52 7.39 8.45
CA GLY A 289 -15.51 6.92 7.09
C GLY A 289 -16.50 5.79 6.86
N TYR A 290 -16.65 5.44 5.60
CA TYR A 290 -17.47 4.32 5.17
C TYR A 290 -16.89 3.72 3.89
N SER A 291 -17.21 2.46 3.68
CA SER A 291 -16.97 1.76 2.43
C SER A 291 -18.22 1.03 1.98
N VAL A 292 -18.38 0.87 0.68
CA VAL A 292 -19.45 0.10 0.08
C VAL A 292 -18.94 -0.55 -1.20
N GLY A 293 -19.25 -1.83 -1.38
CA GLY A 293 -18.91 -2.59 -2.58
C GLY A 293 -19.99 -3.61 -2.91
N GLY A 294 -19.98 -4.06 -4.15
CA GLY A 294 -20.95 -5.04 -4.61
C GLY A 294 -21.10 -5.06 -6.13
N PRO A 295 -22.09 -5.79 -6.65
CA PRO A 295 -22.37 -5.84 -8.08
C PRO A 295 -23.13 -4.58 -8.54
N VAL A 296 -22.80 -4.06 -9.71
CA VAL A 296 -23.69 -3.14 -10.43
C VAL A 296 -24.78 -3.99 -11.05
N TYR A 297 -25.98 -3.94 -10.47
CA TYR A 297 -27.05 -4.88 -10.74
C TYR A 297 -28.38 -4.17 -10.94
N VAL A 298 -29.09 -4.54 -12.02
CA VAL A 298 -30.48 -4.10 -12.27
C VAL A 298 -31.35 -5.34 -12.49
N PRO A 299 -32.31 -5.63 -11.59
CA PRO A 299 -33.15 -6.81 -11.68
C PRO A 299 -33.76 -7.00 -13.07
N GLY A 300 -33.58 -8.19 -13.65
CA GLY A 300 -34.16 -8.57 -14.93
C GLY A 300 -33.64 -7.84 -16.17
N LYS A 301 -32.67 -6.89 -16.03
CA LYS A 301 -32.19 -6.09 -17.15
C LYS A 301 -30.65 -6.17 -17.33
N PHE A 302 -29.90 -6.02 -16.27
CA PHE A 302 -28.45 -5.96 -16.38
C PHE A 302 -27.79 -6.71 -15.21
N ASN A 303 -26.77 -7.53 -15.54
CA ASN A 303 -25.96 -8.26 -14.57
C ASN A 303 -26.82 -9.09 -13.59
N ALA A 304 -27.84 -9.79 -14.10
CA ALA A 304 -28.78 -10.55 -13.28
C ALA A 304 -28.09 -11.62 -12.41
N ASN A 305 -27.01 -12.22 -12.93
CA ASN A 305 -26.21 -13.22 -12.21
C ASN A 305 -25.12 -12.59 -11.31
N LYS A 306 -24.99 -11.26 -11.32
CA LYS A 306 -24.00 -10.53 -10.52
C LYS A 306 -22.54 -10.96 -10.79
N ASP A 307 -22.19 -11.25 -12.04
CA ASP A 307 -20.91 -11.81 -12.46
C ASP A 307 -20.12 -10.94 -13.45
N LYS A 308 -20.64 -9.75 -13.84
CA LYS A 308 -20.09 -8.96 -14.95
C LYS A 308 -19.44 -7.66 -14.51
N LEU A 309 -20.09 -6.89 -13.65
CA LEU A 309 -19.65 -5.54 -13.27
C LEU A 309 -19.81 -5.34 -11.78
N PHE A 310 -18.74 -4.90 -11.16
CA PHE A 310 -18.64 -4.65 -9.72
C PHE A 310 -18.18 -3.22 -9.46
N PHE A 311 -18.51 -2.72 -8.29
CA PHE A 311 -18.02 -1.43 -7.82
C PHE A 311 -17.50 -1.53 -6.38
N PHE A 312 -16.57 -0.68 -6.05
CA PHE A 312 -16.15 -0.43 -4.68
C PHE A 312 -15.92 1.07 -4.50
N PHE A 313 -16.41 1.61 -3.40
CA PHE A 313 -16.22 3.00 -3.02
C PHE A 313 -15.86 3.08 -1.55
N SER A 314 -14.91 3.94 -1.20
CA SER A 314 -14.54 4.23 0.18
C SER A 314 -14.23 5.71 0.34
N GLN A 315 -14.66 6.27 1.47
CA GLN A 315 -14.38 7.65 1.84
C GLN A 315 -14.02 7.74 3.32
N GLU A 316 -12.98 8.48 3.64
CA GLU A 316 -12.60 8.84 4.99
C GLU A 316 -12.49 10.36 5.11
N ILE A 317 -13.03 10.90 6.20
CA ILE A 317 -12.96 12.33 6.54
C ILE A 317 -12.21 12.45 7.85
N VAL A 318 -11.04 13.07 7.80
CA VAL A 318 -10.19 13.30 8.96
C VAL A 318 -10.23 14.78 9.35
N ARG A 319 -10.59 15.04 10.60
CA ARG A 319 -10.52 16.38 11.20
C ARG A 319 -9.57 16.33 12.37
N ARG A 320 -8.45 17.02 12.26
CA ARG A 320 -7.41 17.05 13.27
C ARG A 320 -7.17 18.48 13.74
N ARG A 321 -7.25 18.69 15.06
CA ARG A 321 -6.85 19.94 15.72
C ARG A 321 -5.71 19.65 16.67
N LEU A 322 -4.55 20.14 16.30
CA LEU A 322 -3.33 20.07 17.11
C LEU A 322 -2.97 21.48 17.58
N TYR A 323 -2.45 21.55 18.77
CA TYR A 323 -1.76 22.77 19.21
C TYR A 323 -0.25 22.44 19.22
N PRO A 324 0.52 22.96 18.29
CA PRO A 324 1.95 22.64 18.17
C PRO A 324 2.80 23.20 19.32
N GLY A 325 2.17 23.91 20.26
CA GLY A 325 2.86 24.62 21.33
C GLY A 325 3.48 25.95 20.85
N ILE A 326 4.05 26.68 21.78
CA ILE A 326 4.84 27.87 21.45
C ILE A 326 6.17 27.37 20.93
N ARG A 327 6.53 27.76 19.71
CA ARG A 327 7.85 27.50 19.13
C ARG A 327 8.67 28.78 19.23
N PHE A 328 9.80 28.68 19.93
CA PHE A 328 10.80 29.73 19.91
C PHE A 328 11.67 29.55 18.68
N VAL A 329 11.77 30.55 17.86
CA VAL A 329 12.63 30.60 16.70
C VAL A 329 13.67 31.66 16.94
N THR A 330 14.94 31.31 16.85
CA THR A 330 16.02 32.27 16.91
C THR A 330 16.05 33.04 15.60
N THR A 331 15.88 34.36 15.68
CA THR A 331 16.02 35.26 14.53
C THR A 331 17.35 35.94 14.59
N PRO A 332 17.99 36.23 13.45
CA PRO A 332 19.23 36.98 13.43
C PRO A 332 19.08 38.33 14.14
N THR A 333 20.00 38.64 15.00
CA THR A 333 20.09 39.96 15.66
C THR A 333 20.41 41.07 14.67
N ALA A 334 20.28 42.33 15.05
CA ALA A 334 20.65 43.45 14.18
C ALA A 334 22.11 43.36 13.75
N LEU A 335 23.03 42.98 14.65
CA LEU A 335 24.44 42.82 14.37
C LEU A 335 24.73 41.66 13.40
N GLU A 336 24.02 40.54 13.55
CA GLU A 336 24.17 39.39 12.63
C GLU A 336 23.66 39.71 11.22
N ARG A 337 22.64 40.55 11.08
CA ARG A 337 22.16 41.03 9.78
C ARG A 337 23.17 41.94 9.07
N GLU A 338 24.05 42.59 9.84
CA GLU A 338 25.17 43.39 9.36
C GLU A 338 26.46 42.59 9.17
N GLY A 339 26.40 41.27 9.41
CA GLY A 339 27.57 40.36 9.28
C GLY A 339 28.46 40.35 10.51
N ASN A 340 28.04 40.92 11.62
CA ASN A 340 28.80 40.93 12.87
C ASN A 340 28.23 39.84 13.82
N PHE A 341 29.00 38.76 13.96
CA PHE A 341 28.69 37.61 14.81
C PHE A 341 29.36 37.62 16.19
N SER A 342 29.94 38.76 16.60
CA SER A 342 30.68 38.88 17.87
C SER A 342 29.80 38.61 19.14
N GLN A 343 28.50 38.66 19.01
CA GLN A 343 27.53 38.40 20.08
C GLN A 343 26.62 37.19 19.82
N THR A 344 26.93 36.40 18.81
CA THR A 344 26.17 35.18 18.51
C THR A 344 26.49 34.10 19.58
N PHE A 345 25.45 33.60 20.20
CA PHE A 345 25.53 32.49 21.16
C PHE A 345 25.29 31.16 20.46
N ASP A 346 26.11 30.15 20.80
CA ASP A 346 25.82 28.78 20.39
C ASP A 346 24.59 28.27 21.16
N THR A 347 23.49 28.05 20.45
CA THR A 347 22.25 27.52 21.03
C THR A 347 22.37 26.07 21.49
N ASN A 348 23.43 25.38 21.15
CA ASN A 348 23.73 24.01 21.58
C ASN A 348 24.60 23.94 22.85
N ALA A 349 25.03 25.08 23.36
CA ALA A 349 25.72 25.09 24.65
C ALA A 349 24.73 24.68 25.76
N PRO A 350 25.04 23.66 26.59
CA PRO A 350 24.19 23.28 27.70
C PRO A 350 23.97 24.49 28.59
N SER A 351 22.70 24.85 28.86
CA SER A 351 22.34 25.90 29.81
C SER A 351 22.71 25.44 31.21
N SER A 352 23.98 25.48 31.56
CA SER A 352 24.39 25.50 32.94
C SER A 352 23.98 26.85 33.50
N ALA A 353 23.01 26.86 34.38
CA ALA A 353 22.58 27.99 35.15
C ALA A 353 23.75 28.44 36.04
N SER A 354 24.58 29.24 35.53
CA SER A 354 25.47 30.24 36.11
C SER A 354 26.38 30.72 35.01
N ALA A 355 25.87 31.65 34.20
CA ALA A 355 26.72 32.35 33.25
C ALA A 355 27.69 33.25 34.00
N THR A 356 28.76 32.68 34.51
CA THR A 356 29.98 33.43 34.66
C THR A 356 30.47 33.72 33.24
N ARG A 357 30.34 34.98 32.84
CA ARG A 357 30.91 35.46 31.56
C ARG A 357 32.34 35.05 31.46
N SER A 358 32.65 33.91 30.83
CA SER A 358 33.99 33.69 30.32
C SER A 358 34.08 34.52 29.04
N ARG A 359 34.85 35.60 29.11
CA ARG A 359 35.31 36.35 27.95
C ARG A 359 35.84 35.34 26.94
N ALA A 360 35.14 35.19 25.81
CA ALA A 360 35.71 34.56 24.65
C ALA A 360 37.01 35.29 24.29
N SER A 361 38.09 34.56 24.28
CA SER A 361 39.37 34.99 23.77
C SER A 361 39.14 35.53 22.35
N THR A 362 39.66 36.71 22.12
CA THR A 362 39.80 37.45 20.88
C THR A 362 39.85 36.56 19.63
N SER A 363 38.69 36.31 19.03
CA SER A 363 38.66 35.88 17.63
C SER A 363 38.61 37.13 16.78
N THR A 364 39.58 37.25 15.93
CA THR A 364 39.76 38.27 14.91
C THR A 364 38.45 38.54 14.19
N THR A 365 38.01 39.78 14.21
CA THR A 365 36.82 40.28 13.53
C THR A 365 36.93 40.01 12.02
N THR A 366 36.32 38.97 11.56
CA THR A 366 36.15 38.76 10.11
C THR A 366 34.84 39.46 9.72
N SER A 367 34.96 40.72 9.36
CA SER A 367 33.85 41.47 8.74
C SER A 367 33.72 41.01 7.29
N CYS A 368 32.61 40.49 6.95
CA CYS A 368 32.28 40.21 5.56
C CYS A 368 32.01 41.57 4.83
N PRO A 369 32.67 41.84 3.70
CA PRO A 369 32.45 43.09 3.01
C PRO A 369 30.99 43.22 2.51
N PRO A 370 30.35 44.38 2.55
CA PRO A 370 29.01 44.57 2.11
C PRO A 370 28.89 44.21 0.64
N ARG A 371 27.92 43.37 0.29
CA ARG A 371 27.60 42.99 -1.07
C ARG A 371 27.20 44.26 -1.86
N ALA A 372 28.01 44.64 -2.86
CA ALA A 372 27.68 45.75 -3.75
C ALA A 372 26.31 45.57 -4.36
N SER A 373 25.43 46.53 -4.10
CA SER A 373 24.11 46.57 -4.68
C SER A 373 24.23 46.72 -6.21
N ALA A 374 23.90 45.69 -6.94
CA ALA A 374 23.81 45.74 -8.39
C ALA A 374 22.68 46.71 -8.75
N ARG A 375 23.04 47.92 -9.17
CA ARG A 375 22.15 48.88 -9.84
C ARG A 375 21.66 48.20 -11.11
N ARG A 376 20.37 47.91 -11.17
CA ARG A 376 19.70 47.62 -12.44
C ARG A 376 19.76 48.88 -13.34
N ALA A 377 20.54 48.80 -14.40
CA ALA A 377 20.42 49.73 -15.53
C ALA A 377 19.08 49.50 -16.21
N ARG A 378 18.28 50.52 -16.37
CA ARG A 378 17.11 50.55 -17.25
C ARG A 378 17.61 50.69 -18.69
N PRO A 379 17.10 49.96 -19.66
CA PRO A 379 17.34 50.25 -21.05
C PRO A 379 16.49 51.46 -21.45
N SER A 380 17.11 52.33 -22.20
CA SER A 380 16.52 53.43 -22.96
C SER A 380 15.71 52.94 -24.12
#